data_355a9fdabdfe304f9f400ac3421710af
#
_entry.id   355a9fdabdfe304f9f400ac3421710af
#
_cell.length_a   1.000
_cell.length_b   1.000
_cell.length_c   1.000
_cell.angle_alpha   90.00
_cell.angle_beta   90.00
_cell.angle_gamma   90.00
#
_symmetry.space_group_name_H-M   'P 1'
#
loop_
_entity.id
_entity.type
_entity.pdbx_description
1 polymer ?
#
loop_
_entity_poly.entity_id
_entity_poly.type
_entity_poly.pdbx_seq_one_letter_code
_entity_poly.pdbx_strand_id
1 'polypeptide(L)'
;MIDLEELRQLTMFAREGTLSKAAEKLHISQPTLSRTMQNLEEVFGVSLFVRGKNKIEFNETGWKAAERAEHLLAEGEEVLRHVREFYKRLHTITVESCAPAPLW
;
A
#
# COMPACT_ATOMS: atom_id res chain seq x y z
N MET A 1 -8.27 -12.68 -1.31
CA MET A 1 -7.27 -11.85 -1.96
C MET A 1 -6.80 -10.74 -1.05
N ILE A 2 -5.59 -10.27 -1.25
CA ILE A 2 -5.04 -9.28 -0.36
C ILE A 2 -5.63 -7.90 -0.66
N ASP A 3 -5.89 -7.13 0.36
CA ASP A 3 -6.48 -5.81 0.22
C ASP A 3 -5.35 -4.78 0.26
N LEU A 4 -5.24 -3.97 -0.79
CA LEU A 4 -4.17 -2.98 -0.88
C LEU A 4 -4.26 -1.92 0.22
N GLU A 5 -5.47 -1.58 0.65
CA GLU A 5 -5.62 -0.62 1.72
C GLU A 5 -5.06 -1.19 3.03
N GLU A 6 -5.28 -2.47 3.28
CA GLU A 6 -4.71 -3.09 4.46
C GLU A 6 -3.20 -3.14 4.39
N LEU A 7 -2.65 -3.37 3.20
CA LEU A 7 -1.20 -3.33 3.03
C LEU A 7 -0.66 -1.93 3.26
N ARG A 8 -1.39 -0.91 2.83
CA ARG A 8 -0.98 0.47 3.08
C ARG A 8 -0.93 0.75 4.57
N GLN A 9 -1.91 0.24 5.31
CA GLN A 9 -1.90 0.40 6.76
C GLN A 9 -0.73 -0.32 7.39
N LEU A 10 -0.38 -1.49 6.87
CA LEU A 10 0.78 -2.23 7.37
C LEU A 10 2.07 -1.43 7.17
N THR A 11 2.24 -0.85 5.98
CA THR A 11 3.45 -0.06 5.72
C THR A 11 3.49 1.19 6.58
N MET A 12 2.34 1.79 6.86
CA MET A 12 2.30 2.96 7.73
C MET A 12 2.71 2.58 9.16
N PHE A 13 2.24 1.42 9.64
CA PHE A 13 2.64 0.95 10.96
C PHE A 13 4.16 0.71 11.00
N ALA A 14 4.71 0.11 9.95
CA ALA A 14 6.15 -0.12 9.90
C ALA A 14 6.93 1.19 9.93
N ARG A 15 6.41 2.20 9.24
CA ARG A 15 7.09 3.49 9.15
C ARG A 15 7.01 4.27 10.45
N GLU A 16 5.85 4.25 11.10
CA GLU A 16 5.65 5.05 12.30
C GLU A 16 6.15 4.39 13.56
N GLY A 17 6.22 3.09 13.57
CA GLY A 17 6.80 2.35 14.70
C GLY A 17 5.82 1.95 15.78
N THR A 18 4.70 2.63 15.93
CA THR A 18 3.68 2.25 16.92
C THR A 18 2.31 2.31 16.28
N LEU A 19 1.39 1.52 16.83
CA LEU A 19 0.01 1.55 16.36
C LEU A 19 -0.62 2.91 16.58
N SER A 20 -0.31 3.53 17.71
CA SER A 20 -0.89 4.82 18.04
C SER A 20 -0.53 5.87 17.00
N LYS A 21 0.75 5.98 16.66
CA LYS A 21 1.19 6.96 15.68
C LYS A 21 0.66 6.64 14.29
N ALA A 22 0.65 5.36 13.93
CA ALA A 22 0.17 4.97 12.62
C ALA A 22 -1.32 5.26 12.48
N ALA A 23 -2.10 4.96 13.52
CA ALA A 23 -3.53 5.21 13.49
C ALA A 23 -3.79 6.70 13.34
N GLU A 24 -3.02 7.51 14.03
CA GLU A 24 -3.16 8.96 13.94
C GLU A 24 -2.90 9.45 12.52
N LYS A 25 -1.83 8.97 11.90
CA LYS A 25 -1.50 9.35 10.54
C LYS A 25 -2.56 8.89 9.55
N LEU A 26 -3.16 7.73 9.81
CA LEU A 26 -4.17 7.18 8.93
C LEU A 26 -5.57 7.72 9.21
N HIS A 27 -5.72 8.49 10.28
CA HIS A 27 -7.02 9.06 10.68
C HIS A 27 -8.03 7.96 10.96
N ILE A 28 -7.59 6.90 11.63
CA ILE A 28 -8.47 5.82 12.07
C ILE A 28 -8.19 5.55 13.54
N SER A 29 -9.06 4.80 14.18
CA SER A 29 -8.87 4.46 15.58
C SER A 29 -7.80 3.37 15.72
N GLN A 30 -7.14 3.35 16.86
CA GLN A 30 -6.14 2.34 17.11
C GLN A 30 -6.73 0.92 17.12
N PRO A 31 -7.91 0.69 17.72
CA PRO A 31 -8.52 -0.64 17.64
C PRO A 31 -8.81 -1.08 16.22
N THR A 32 -9.20 -0.14 15.35
CA THR A 32 -9.45 -0.47 13.95
C THR A 32 -8.15 -0.93 13.28
N LEU A 33 -7.06 -0.20 13.51
CA LEU A 33 -5.78 -0.58 12.93
C LEU A 33 -5.30 -1.92 13.47
N SER A 34 -5.48 -2.14 14.78
CA SER A 34 -5.10 -3.40 15.38
C SER A 34 -5.85 -4.58 14.76
N ARG A 35 -7.15 -4.37 14.48
CA ARG A 35 -7.95 -5.40 13.85
C ARG A 35 -7.46 -5.69 12.43
N THR A 36 -7.09 -4.64 11.70
CA THR A 36 -6.55 -4.83 10.36
C THR A 36 -5.28 -5.66 10.40
N MET A 37 -4.42 -5.41 11.39
CA MET A 37 -3.18 -6.18 11.50
C MET A 37 -3.49 -7.65 11.79
N GLN A 38 -4.47 -7.93 12.64
CA GLN A 38 -4.88 -9.31 12.88
C GLN A 38 -5.43 -9.96 11.60
N ASN A 39 -6.19 -9.19 10.85
CA ASN A 39 -6.76 -9.68 9.61
C ASN A 39 -5.66 -10.04 8.60
N LEU A 40 -4.62 -9.23 8.54
CA LEU A 40 -3.49 -9.53 7.67
C LEU A 40 -2.79 -10.82 8.07
N GLU A 41 -2.65 -11.06 9.37
CA GLU A 41 -2.06 -12.32 9.81
C GLU A 41 -2.90 -13.50 9.34
N GLU A 42 -4.21 -13.35 9.34
CA GLU A 42 -5.08 -14.42 8.84
C GLU A 42 -4.92 -14.60 7.34
N VAL A 43 -4.84 -13.50 6.61
CA VAL A 43 -4.69 -13.58 5.16
C VAL A 43 -3.37 -14.23 4.77
N PHE A 44 -2.29 -13.84 5.45
CA PHE A 44 -0.98 -14.43 5.18
C PHE A 44 -0.84 -15.84 5.76
N GLY A 45 -1.65 -16.16 6.75
CA GLY A 45 -1.60 -17.49 7.37
C GLY A 45 -0.41 -17.68 8.28
N VAL A 46 0.27 -16.62 8.68
CA VAL A 46 1.42 -16.69 9.59
C VAL A 46 1.40 -15.48 10.49
N SER A 47 2.11 -15.58 11.61
CA SER A 47 2.22 -14.47 12.54
C SER A 47 3.19 -13.43 11.98
N LEU A 48 2.79 -12.18 12.05
CA LEU A 48 3.60 -11.06 11.60
C LEU A 48 4.11 -10.21 12.76
N PHE A 49 3.57 -10.41 13.95
CA PHE A 49 3.84 -9.54 15.09
C PHE A 49 4.09 -10.31 16.35
N VAL A 50 4.84 -9.70 17.26
CA VAL A 50 5.03 -10.19 18.62
C VAL A 50 4.26 -9.24 19.53
N ARG A 51 3.40 -9.80 20.39
CA ARG A 51 2.57 -8.99 21.27
C ARG A 51 3.15 -9.04 22.68
N GLY A 52 3.55 -7.89 23.18
CA GLY A 52 4.03 -7.78 24.54
C GLY A 52 3.04 -6.99 25.37
N LYS A 53 3.50 -6.54 26.52
CA LYS A 53 2.64 -5.75 27.39
C LYS A 53 2.37 -4.41 26.74
N ASN A 54 1.14 -4.16 26.41
CA ASN A 54 0.71 -2.88 25.89
C ASN A 54 1.38 -2.47 24.60
N LYS A 55 1.97 -3.40 23.86
CA LYS A 55 2.55 -3.03 22.58
C LYS A 55 2.66 -4.24 21.66
N ILE A 56 2.77 -3.94 20.38
CA ILE A 56 2.86 -4.95 19.35
C ILE A 56 4.01 -4.52 18.46
N GLU A 57 4.86 -5.46 18.12
CA GLU A 57 6.05 -5.19 17.33
C GLU A 57 6.12 -6.18 16.17
N PHE A 58 6.76 -5.76 15.08
CA PHE A 58 6.97 -6.64 13.95
C PHE A 58 7.95 -7.75 14.31
N ASN A 59 7.66 -8.96 13.85
CA ASN A 59 8.68 -10.00 13.89
C ASN A 59 9.38 -10.00 12.52
N GLU A 60 10.27 -10.95 12.30
CA GLU A 60 11.01 -11.00 11.03
C GLU A 60 10.08 -11.16 9.84
N THR A 61 9.08 -12.03 9.96
CA THR A 61 8.13 -12.25 8.89
C THR A 61 7.31 -10.99 8.63
N GLY A 62 6.95 -10.28 9.70
CA GLY A 62 6.23 -9.03 9.56
C GLY A 62 7.02 -7.98 8.83
N TRP A 63 8.31 -7.85 9.12
CA TRP A 63 9.16 -6.90 8.41
C TRP A 63 9.26 -7.24 6.94
N LYS A 64 9.34 -8.54 6.62
CA LYS A 64 9.38 -8.96 5.22
C LYS A 64 8.06 -8.63 4.54
N ALA A 65 6.94 -8.85 5.22
CA ALA A 65 5.64 -8.51 4.65
C ALA A 65 5.53 -7.02 4.39
N ALA A 66 6.01 -6.18 5.32
CA ALA A 66 5.96 -4.74 5.13
C ALA A 66 6.83 -4.31 3.96
N GLU A 67 8.00 -4.91 3.83
CA GLU A 67 8.90 -4.60 2.73
C GLU A 67 8.26 -4.92 1.38
N ARG A 68 7.66 -6.11 1.28
CA ARG A 68 7.02 -6.50 0.03
C ARG A 68 5.78 -5.65 -0.26
N ALA A 69 5.07 -5.27 0.80
CA ALA A 69 3.92 -4.40 0.63
C ALA A 69 4.33 -3.04 0.07
N GLU A 70 5.45 -2.50 0.53
CA GLU A 70 5.94 -1.24 0.00
C GLU A 70 6.28 -1.35 -1.48
N HIS A 71 6.91 -2.45 -1.86
CA HIS A 71 7.22 -2.67 -3.27
C HIS A 71 5.96 -2.72 -4.12
N LEU A 72 4.95 -3.43 -3.64
CA LEU A 72 3.71 -3.56 -4.39
C LEU A 72 3.01 -2.21 -4.54
N LEU A 73 2.97 -1.43 -3.46
CA LEU A 73 2.33 -0.12 -3.52
C LEU A 73 3.07 0.83 -4.45
N ALA A 74 4.40 0.76 -4.44
CA ALA A 74 5.20 1.58 -5.35
C ALA A 74 4.94 1.19 -6.80
N GLU A 75 4.80 -0.11 -7.07
CA GLU A 75 4.47 -0.57 -8.41
C GLU A 75 3.10 -0.05 -8.84
N GLY A 76 2.15 -0.01 -7.92
CA GLY A 76 0.85 0.54 -8.24
C GLY A 76 0.93 2.00 -8.67
N GLU A 77 1.76 2.79 -7.99
CA GLU A 77 1.98 4.17 -8.38
C GLU A 77 2.64 4.26 -9.75
N GLU A 78 3.57 3.34 -10.04
CA GLU A 78 4.21 3.31 -11.34
C GLU A 78 3.23 3.02 -12.45
N VAL A 79 2.26 2.15 -12.20
CA VAL A 79 1.23 1.86 -13.18
C VAL A 79 0.49 3.15 -13.54
N LEU A 80 0.08 3.89 -12.53
CA LEU A 80 -0.63 5.15 -12.78
C LEU A 80 0.22 6.13 -13.56
N ARG A 81 1.48 6.28 -13.15
CA ARG A 81 2.37 7.24 -13.80
C ARG A 81 2.62 6.86 -15.25
N HIS A 82 2.93 5.60 -15.50
CA HIS A 82 3.24 5.16 -16.85
C HIS A 82 2.05 5.30 -17.78
N VAL A 83 0.85 4.97 -17.29
CA VAL A 83 -0.33 5.08 -18.14
C VAL A 83 -0.63 6.55 -18.46
N ARG A 84 -0.49 7.42 -17.46
CA ARG A 84 -0.72 8.85 -17.69
C ARG A 84 0.29 9.43 -18.66
N GLU A 85 1.55 9.02 -18.56
CA GLU A 85 2.58 9.50 -19.48
C GLU A 85 2.33 9.00 -20.89
N PHE A 86 1.90 7.76 -21.02
CA PHE A 86 1.58 7.19 -22.33
C PHE A 86 0.42 7.97 -22.95
N TYR A 87 -0.60 8.27 -22.17
CA TYR A 87 -1.74 9.03 -22.64
C TYR A 87 -1.31 10.42 -23.11
N LYS A 88 -0.46 11.08 -22.37
CA LYS A 88 0.04 12.40 -22.76
C LYS A 88 0.78 12.34 -24.09
N ARG A 89 1.65 11.36 -24.25
CA ARG A 89 2.41 11.23 -25.50
C ARG A 89 1.50 11.01 -26.67
N LEU A 90 0.48 10.17 -26.51
CA LEU A 90 -0.46 9.93 -27.59
C LEU A 90 -1.19 11.20 -27.99
N HIS A 91 -1.65 11.95 -27.02
CA HIS A 91 -2.42 13.14 -27.30
C HIS A 91 -1.55 14.23 -27.90
N THR A 92 -0.32 14.33 -27.49
CA THR A 92 0.59 15.29 -28.08
C THR A 92 0.83 14.96 -29.54
N ILE A 93 1.08 13.70 -29.85
CA ILE A 93 1.30 13.27 -31.22
C ILE A 93 0.05 13.50 -32.05
N THR A 94 -1.08 13.17 -31.50
CA THR A 94 -2.35 13.34 -32.23
C THR A 94 -2.59 14.80 -32.57
N VAL A 95 -2.33 15.67 -31.63
CA VAL A 95 -2.55 17.09 -31.86
C VAL A 95 -1.62 17.58 -32.96
N GLU A 96 -0.37 17.18 -32.90
CA GLU A 96 0.61 17.66 -33.88
C GLU A 96 0.29 17.13 -35.28
N SER A 97 -0.13 15.89 -35.35
CA SER A 97 -0.39 15.31 -36.66
C SER A 97 -1.73 15.72 -37.19
N CYS A 98 -2.53 16.32 -36.41
CA CYS A 98 -3.88 16.65 -36.79
C CYS A 98 -4.67 15.45 -37.18
N ALA A 99 -4.21 14.35 -36.84
CA ALA A 99 -4.87 13.12 -37.20
C ALA A 99 -5.89 12.86 -36.19
N PRO A 100 -6.88 12.44 -36.62
CA PRO A 100 -7.89 12.22 -35.76
C PRO A 100 -7.72 10.97 -35.18
N ALA A 101 -7.62 10.47 -35.01
CA ALA A 101 -7.64 9.52 -34.54
C ALA A 101 -8.21 8.75 -34.11
N PRO A 102 -8.48 8.24 -33.81
CA PRO A 102 -8.83 7.63 -33.28
C PRO A 102 -8.93 6.66 -32.93
N LEU A 103 -9.01 6.13 -32.84
CA LEU A 103 -9.01 5.37 -32.62
C LEU A 103 -9.14 4.55 -31.94
N TRP A 104 -9.33 4.18 -31.60
CA TRP A 104 -9.44 3.40 -30.83
C TRP A 104 -10.14 3.34 -30.45
#